data_06c2bcc81ad8bc479827c9580ca471f8
#
_entry.id   06c2bcc81ad8bc479827c9580ca471f8
#
_cell.length_a   1.000
_cell.length_b   1.000
_cell.length_c   1.000
_cell.angle_alpha   90.00
_cell.angle_beta   90.00
_cell.angle_gamma   90.00
#
_symmetry.space_group_name_H-M   'P 1'
#
loop_
_entity.id
_entity.type
_entity.pdbx_description
1 polymer ?
#
loop_
_entity_poly.entity_id
_entity_poly.type
_entity_poly.pdbx_seq_one_letter_code
_entity_poly.pdbx_strand_id
1 'polypeptide(L)'
;NSLVETLLEATSGITLAATVIGIITLFGAGIGLMNIMLVSVSERTREIGTRKSLGASTKAIRTQFLVEVIVIGQLGGAVGIALGLGLGNIIASYFETPFVIPWGWITIGMVLCIITSLASGYYPARKASLLDPIVALGRA
;
A
#
# COMPACT_ATOMS: atom_id res chain seq x y z
N ASN A 1 21.28 -22.97 -30.05
CA ASN A 1 20.16 -22.10 -29.64
C ASN A 1 19.31 -22.67 -28.48
N SER A 2 19.37 -24.00 -28.23
CA SER A 2 18.63 -24.63 -27.13
C SER A 2 19.02 -24.10 -25.73
N LEU A 3 20.29 -23.75 -25.51
CA LEU A 3 20.75 -23.18 -24.22
C LEU A 3 20.15 -21.80 -23.97
N VAL A 4 20.06 -20.97 -25.00
CA VAL A 4 19.45 -19.62 -24.87
C VAL A 4 17.95 -19.74 -24.57
N GLU A 5 17.25 -20.63 -25.23
CA GLU A 5 15.83 -20.89 -25.00
C GLU A 5 15.60 -21.38 -23.55
N THR A 6 16.40 -22.35 -23.10
CA THR A 6 16.31 -22.87 -21.71
C THR A 6 16.59 -21.76 -20.68
N LEU A 7 17.57 -20.89 -20.92
CA LEU A 7 17.85 -19.74 -20.02
C LEU A 7 16.71 -18.72 -20.00
N LEU A 8 16.11 -18.43 -21.16
CA LEU A 8 14.97 -17.53 -21.24
C LEU A 8 13.75 -18.10 -20.53
N GLU A 9 13.46 -19.40 -20.71
CA GLU A 9 12.38 -20.08 -19.99
C GLU A 9 12.59 -20.08 -18.47
N ALA A 10 13.80 -20.39 -18.01
CA ALA A 10 14.13 -20.37 -16.59
C ALA A 10 13.98 -18.96 -16.00
N THR A 11 14.46 -17.93 -16.70
CA THR A 11 14.35 -16.54 -16.26
C THR A 11 12.89 -16.07 -16.21
N SER A 12 12.08 -16.46 -17.21
CA SER A 12 10.66 -16.12 -17.24
C SER A 12 9.89 -16.81 -16.10
N GLY A 13 10.22 -18.06 -15.79
CA GLY A 13 9.66 -18.79 -14.66
C GLY A 13 9.96 -18.13 -13.30
N ILE A 14 11.21 -17.71 -13.09
CA ILE A 14 11.62 -17.00 -11.87
C ILE A 14 10.87 -15.65 -11.76
N THR A 15 10.79 -14.91 -12.85
CA THR A 15 10.08 -13.62 -12.87
C THR A 15 8.59 -13.79 -12.59
N LEU A 16 7.97 -14.81 -13.15
CA LEU A 16 6.57 -15.14 -12.88
C LEU A 16 6.36 -15.49 -11.39
N ALA A 17 7.18 -16.37 -10.85
CA ALA A 17 7.11 -16.76 -9.43
C ALA A 17 7.29 -15.54 -8.51
N ALA A 18 8.29 -14.68 -8.77
CA ALA A 18 8.52 -13.47 -8.01
C ALA A 18 7.33 -12.50 -8.08
N THR A 19 6.73 -12.35 -9.26
CA THR A 19 5.55 -11.51 -9.46
C THR A 19 4.34 -12.03 -8.68
N VAL A 20 4.09 -13.32 -8.70
CA VAL A 20 2.99 -13.95 -7.94
C VAL A 20 3.19 -13.77 -6.45
N ILE A 21 4.40 -14.00 -5.94
CA ILE A 21 4.74 -13.77 -4.52
C ILE A 21 4.54 -12.30 -4.15
N GLY A 22 4.99 -11.38 -5.00
CA GLY A 22 4.81 -9.94 -4.80
C GLY A 22 3.34 -9.53 -4.70
N ILE A 23 2.48 -10.07 -5.59
CA ILE A 23 1.03 -9.82 -5.56
C ILE A 23 0.41 -10.37 -4.27
N ILE A 24 0.71 -11.59 -3.87
CA ILE A 24 0.19 -12.20 -2.63
C ILE A 24 0.61 -11.36 -1.41
N THR A 25 1.89 -10.95 -1.36
CA THR A 25 2.43 -10.11 -0.29
C THR A 25 1.72 -8.75 -0.24
N LEU A 26 1.46 -8.15 -1.40
CA LEU A 26 0.75 -6.87 -1.50
C LEU A 26 -0.70 -6.98 -0.99
N PHE A 27 -1.41 -8.08 -1.28
CA PHE A 27 -2.73 -8.34 -0.71
C PHE A 27 -2.67 -8.48 0.82
N GLY A 28 -1.71 -9.23 1.34
CA GLY A 28 -1.49 -9.37 2.79
C GLY A 28 -1.21 -8.02 3.46
N ALA A 29 -0.35 -7.20 2.86
CA ALA A 29 -0.07 -5.85 3.33
C ALA A 29 -1.32 -4.95 3.30
N GLY A 30 -2.15 -5.07 2.26
CA GLY A 30 -3.42 -4.35 2.15
C GLY A 30 -4.39 -4.70 3.28
N ILE A 31 -4.51 -5.98 3.62
CA ILE A 31 -5.35 -6.44 4.74
C ILE A 31 -4.80 -5.89 6.07
N GLY A 32 -3.48 -5.93 6.26
CA GLY A 32 -2.81 -5.36 7.43
C GLY A 32 -3.08 -3.86 7.58
N LEU A 33 -2.95 -3.11 6.48
CA LEU A 33 -3.23 -1.67 6.45
C LEU A 33 -4.70 -1.37 6.77
N MET A 34 -5.64 -2.15 6.24
CA MET A 34 -7.06 -2.02 6.56
C MET A 34 -7.31 -2.23 8.06
N ASN A 35 -6.71 -3.25 8.67
CA ASN A 35 -6.85 -3.53 10.09
C ASN A 35 -6.31 -2.40 10.96
N ILE A 36 -5.11 -1.88 10.64
CA ILE A 36 -4.52 -0.74 11.35
C ILE A 36 -5.42 0.48 11.25
N MET A 37 -5.97 0.76 10.07
CA MET A 37 -6.87 1.89 9.88
C MET A 37 -8.19 1.73 10.64
N LEU A 38 -8.74 0.50 10.74
CA LEU A 38 -9.94 0.24 11.55
C LEU A 38 -9.70 0.50 13.05
N VAL A 39 -8.52 0.10 13.55
CA VAL A 39 -8.12 0.38 14.94
C VAL A 39 -7.96 1.89 15.12
N SER A 40 -7.24 2.58 14.23
CA SER A 40 -7.04 4.03 14.26
C SER A 40 -8.38 4.79 14.27
N VAL A 41 -9.35 4.38 13.46
CA VAL A 41 -10.71 4.96 13.47
C VAL A 41 -11.40 4.76 14.82
N SER A 42 -11.28 3.58 15.42
CA SER A 42 -11.90 3.29 16.72
C SER A 42 -11.27 4.11 17.86
N GLU A 43 -9.96 4.29 17.85
CA GLU A 43 -9.23 5.11 18.82
C GLU A 43 -9.57 6.60 18.71
N ARG A 44 -9.76 7.10 17.46
CA ARG A 44 -10.08 8.50 17.17
C ARG A 44 -11.59 8.79 17.08
N THR A 45 -12.44 7.88 17.52
CA THR A 45 -13.91 8.01 17.39
C THR A 45 -14.42 9.32 18.01
N ARG A 46 -13.93 9.72 19.19
CA ARG A 46 -14.32 10.95 19.86
C ARG A 46 -13.88 12.20 19.09
N GLU A 47 -12.68 12.21 18.56
CA GLU A 47 -12.16 13.30 17.74
C GLU A 47 -13.01 13.49 16.46
N ILE A 48 -13.34 12.39 15.80
CA ILE A 48 -14.21 12.40 14.61
C ILE A 48 -15.62 12.93 14.98
N GLY A 49 -16.16 12.48 16.10
CA GLY A 49 -17.43 12.97 16.62
C GLY A 49 -17.44 14.48 16.89
N THR A 50 -16.39 14.98 17.53
CA THR A 50 -16.23 16.43 17.78
C THR A 50 -16.15 17.24 16.48
N ARG A 51 -15.37 16.77 15.49
CA ARG A 51 -15.30 17.44 14.19
C ARG A 51 -16.63 17.48 13.46
N LYS A 52 -17.41 16.39 13.54
CA LYS A 52 -18.76 16.33 12.96
C LYS A 52 -19.74 17.26 13.66
N SER A 53 -19.68 17.35 14.98
CA SER A 53 -20.51 18.29 15.76
C SER A 53 -20.21 19.75 15.42
N LEU A 54 -18.96 20.06 15.03
CA LEU A 54 -18.54 21.38 14.55
C LEU A 54 -18.86 21.63 13.06
N GLY A 55 -19.54 20.70 12.39
CA GLY A 55 -20.03 20.85 11.02
C GLY A 55 -19.14 20.21 9.94
N ALA A 56 -18.16 19.37 10.29
CA ALA A 56 -17.38 18.67 9.28
C ALA A 56 -18.26 17.73 8.45
N SER A 57 -18.16 17.84 7.13
CA SER A 57 -18.92 16.97 6.22
C SER A 57 -18.38 15.55 6.21
N THR A 58 -19.28 14.58 5.96
CA THR A 58 -18.94 13.16 5.77
C THR A 58 -17.86 12.98 4.69
N LYS A 59 -17.94 13.77 3.62
CA LYS A 59 -16.96 13.75 2.52
C LYS A 59 -15.58 14.19 3.00
N ALA A 60 -15.50 15.25 3.79
CA ALA A 60 -14.22 15.78 4.30
C ALA A 60 -13.51 14.74 5.18
N ILE A 61 -14.23 14.10 6.09
CA ILE A 61 -13.67 13.04 6.97
C ILE A 61 -13.20 11.85 6.12
N ARG A 62 -14.02 11.37 5.19
CA ARG A 62 -13.63 10.25 4.32
C ARG A 62 -12.39 10.56 3.50
N THR A 63 -12.31 11.74 2.89
CA THR A 63 -11.17 12.15 2.08
C THR A 63 -9.90 12.24 2.93
N GLN A 64 -9.98 12.74 4.15
CA GLN A 64 -8.85 12.80 5.07
C GLN A 64 -8.25 11.41 5.34
N PHE A 65 -9.09 10.41 5.67
CA PHE A 65 -8.61 9.06 5.90
C PHE A 65 -8.08 8.39 4.63
N LEU A 66 -8.68 8.67 3.46
CA LEU A 66 -8.17 8.16 2.17
C LEU A 66 -6.79 8.75 1.83
N VAL A 67 -6.58 10.04 2.06
CA VAL A 67 -5.27 10.67 1.86
C VAL A 67 -4.24 10.08 2.83
N GLU A 68 -4.59 9.90 4.09
CA GLU A 68 -3.71 9.31 5.10
C GLU A 68 -3.23 7.91 4.67
N VAL A 69 -4.13 7.05 4.21
CA VAL A 69 -3.79 5.69 3.78
C VAL A 69 -2.96 5.67 2.50
N ILE A 70 -3.21 6.58 1.55
CA ILE A 70 -2.40 6.72 0.34
C ILE A 70 -0.98 7.14 0.70
N VAL A 71 -0.83 8.13 1.58
CA VAL A 71 0.50 8.61 2.01
C VAL A 71 1.29 7.48 2.67
N ILE A 72 0.67 6.73 3.58
CA ILE A 72 1.30 5.57 4.24
C ILE A 72 1.73 4.53 3.19
N GLY A 73 0.85 4.18 2.25
CA GLY A 73 1.14 3.22 1.20
C GLY A 73 2.25 3.68 0.26
N GLN A 74 2.29 4.97 -0.10
CA GLN A 74 3.34 5.51 -0.97
C GLN A 74 4.70 5.58 -0.25
N LEU A 75 4.74 5.96 1.02
CA LEU A 75 5.98 5.94 1.80
C LEU A 75 6.52 4.52 1.95
N GLY A 76 5.65 3.55 2.30
CA GLY A 76 6.03 2.14 2.35
C GLY A 76 6.50 1.60 1.00
N GLY A 77 5.79 1.94 -0.08
CA GLY A 77 6.16 1.59 -1.46
C GLY A 77 7.51 2.16 -1.88
N ALA A 78 7.76 3.45 -1.59
CA ALA A 78 9.03 4.09 -1.90
C ALA A 78 10.20 3.43 -1.16
N VAL A 79 10.04 3.14 0.14
CA VAL A 79 11.06 2.43 0.93
C VAL A 79 11.26 1.02 0.39
N GLY A 80 10.19 0.29 0.07
CA GLY A 80 10.28 -1.06 -0.50
C GLY A 80 11.01 -1.08 -1.84
N ILE A 81 10.70 -0.13 -2.73
CA ILE A 81 11.38 0.03 -4.02
C ILE A 81 12.87 0.38 -3.82
N ALA A 82 13.19 1.31 -2.91
CA ALA A 82 14.57 1.68 -2.61
C ALA A 82 15.39 0.48 -2.10
N LEU A 83 14.82 -0.31 -1.18
CA LEU A 83 15.43 -1.53 -0.67
C LEU A 83 15.58 -2.60 -1.76
N GLY A 84 14.55 -2.81 -2.57
CA GLY A 84 14.58 -3.75 -3.69
C GLY A 84 15.64 -3.40 -4.73
N LEU A 85 15.74 -2.13 -5.11
CA LEU A 85 16.79 -1.65 -6.03
C LEU A 85 18.18 -1.78 -5.41
N GLY A 86 18.34 -1.40 -4.14
CA GLY A 86 19.62 -1.50 -3.44
C GLY A 86 20.12 -2.94 -3.37
N LEU A 87 19.30 -3.85 -2.84
CA LEU A 87 19.64 -5.26 -2.73
C LEU A 87 19.84 -5.93 -4.09
N GLY A 88 18.96 -5.62 -5.07
CA GLY A 88 19.06 -6.16 -6.42
C GLY A 88 20.37 -5.77 -7.11
N ASN A 89 20.78 -4.51 -7.01
CA ASN A 89 22.03 -4.04 -7.62
C ASN A 89 23.27 -4.53 -6.85
N ILE A 90 23.20 -4.72 -5.53
CA ILE A 90 24.28 -5.35 -4.77
C ILE A 90 24.50 -6.79 -5.27
N ILE A 91 23.43 -7.57 -5.42
CA ILE A 91 23.52 -8.93 -5.94
C ILE A 91 24.05 -8.92 -7.38
N ALA A 92 23.54 -8.03 -8.23
CA ALA A 92 23.96 -7.89 -9.62
C ALA A 92 25.46 -7.58 -9.75
N SER A 93 26.03 -6.81 -8.81
CA SER A 93 27.47 -6.49 -8.80
C SER A 93 28.37 -7.72 -8.61
N TYR A 94 27.92 -8.75 -7.87
CA TYR A 94 28.63 -10.02 -7.74
C TYR A 94 28.70 -10.82 -9.05
N PHE A 95 27.75 -10.56 -9.98
CA PHE A 95 27.71 -11.17 -11.30
C PHE A 95 28.26 -10.27 -12.42
N GLU A 96 28.99 -9.20 -12.03
CA GLU A 96 29.60 -8.23 -12.97
C GLU A 96 28.59 -7.60 -13.95
N THR A 97 27.30 -7.55 -13.55
CA THR A 97 26.26 -6.92 -14.36
C THR A 97 26.18 -5.42 -14.07
N PRO A 98 25.90 -4.58 -15.09
CA PRO A 98 25.82 -3.13 -14.92
C PRO A 98 24.65 -2.75 -14.01
N PHE A 99 24.78 -1.60 -13.33
CA PHE A 99 23.69 -1.01 -12.52
C PHE A 99 22.48 -0.68 -13.42
N VAL A 100 21.32 -1.20 -13.05
CA VAL A 100 20.09 -1.02 -13.84
C VAL A 100 18.99 -0.46 -12.94
N ILE A 101 18.31 0.59 -13.43
CA ILE A 101 17.10 1.13 -12.81
C ILE A 101 15.90 0.80 -13.72
N PRO A 102 15.04 -0.14 -13.35
CA PRO A 102 13.90 -0.54 -14.16
C PRO A 102 12.71 0.41 -13.97
N TRP A 103 12.75 1.59 -14.58
CA TRP A 103 11.73 2.64 -14.42
C TRP A 103 10.30 2.16 -14.65
N GLY A 104 10.09 1.25 -15.60
CA GLY A 104 8.77 0.68 -15.88
C GLY A 104 8.22 -0.10 -14.66
N TRP A 105 9.03 -0.95 -14.05
CA TRP A 105 8.65 -1.71 -12.86
C TRP A 105 8.43 -0.83 -11.63
N ILE A 106 9.24 0.23 -11.48
CA ILE A 106 9.08 1.23 -10.41
C ILE A 106 7.72 1.91 -10.53
N THR A 107 7.37 2.36 -11.74
CA THR A 107 6.09 3.02 -12.00
C THR A 107 4.91 2.08 -11.73
N ILE A 108 4.98 0.84 -12.20
CA ILE A 108 3.95 -0.18 -11.95
C ILE A 108 3.81 -0.43 -10.43
N GLY A 109 4.92 -0.57 -9.72
CA GLY A 109 4.93 -0.77 -8.27
C GLY A 109 4.25 0.38 -7.52
N MET A 110 4.57 1.63 -7.86
CA MET A 110 3.95 2.81 -7.25
C MET A 110 2.44 2.88 -7.54
N VAL A 111 2.01 2.58 -8.75
CA VAL A 111 0.59 2.53 -9.11
C VAL A 111 -0.14 1.43 -8.35
N LEU A 112 0.45 0.24 -8.24
CA LEU A 112 -0.12 -0.85 -7.44
C LEU A 112 -0.22 -0.49 -5.96
N CYS A 113 0.74 0.25 -5.40
CA CYS A 113 0.66 0.76 -4.02
C CYS A 113 -0.51 1.74 -3.85
N ILE A 114 -0.78 2.62 -4.83
CA ILE A 114 -1.94 3.52 -4.79
C ILE A 114 -3.25 2.70 -4.81
N ILE A 115 -3.37 1.77 -5.73
CA ILE A 115 -4.58 0.93 -5.88
C ILE A 115 -4.85 0.14 -4.61
N THR A 116 -3.82 -0.51 -4.07
CA THR A 116 -3.93 -1.30 -2.83
C THR A 116 -4.29 -0.43 -1.63
N SER A 117 -3.67 0.74 -1.50
CA SER A 117 -3.97 1.70 -0.43
C SER A 117 -5.42 2.19 -0.50
N LEU A 118 -5.90 2.54 -1.70
CA LEU A 118 -7.29 2.95 -1.90
C LEU A 118 -8.27 1.82 -1.58
N ALA A 119 -7.99 0.60 -2.06
CA ALA A 119 -8.84 -0.56 -1.80
C ALA A 119 -8.91 -0.88 -0.30
N SER A 120 -7.76 -0.88 0.39
CA SER A 120 -7.65 -1.17 1.82
C SER A 120 -8.21 -0.06 2.70
N GLY A 121 -8.06 1.19 2.29
CA GLY A 121 -8.48 2.36 3.06
C GLY A 121 -9.93 2.77 2.86
N TYR A 122 -10.57 2.32 1.78
CA TYR A 122 -11.92 2.75 1.47
C TYR A 122 -12.95 2.37 2.54
N TYR A 123 -12.91 1.11 3.00
CA TYR A 123 -13.85 0.62 4.02
C TYR A 123 -13.69 1.34 5.37
N PRO A 124 -12.47 1.43 5.97
CA PRO A 124 -12.30 2.18 7.22
C PRO A 124 -12.61 3.67 7.07
N ALA A 125 -12.25 4.31 5.97
CA ALA A 125 -12.57 5.72 5.71
C ALA A 125 -14.09 5.96 5.63
N ARG A 126 -14.83 5.06 4.98
CA ARG A 126 -16.29 5.11 4.95
C ARG A 126 -16.87 4.92 6.34
N LYS A 127 -16.38 3.94 7.11
CA LYS A 127 -16.84 3.68 8.48
C LYS A 127 -16.63 4.90 9.37
N ALA A 128 -15.45 5.53 9.31
CA ALA A 128 -15.16 6.77 10.04
C ALA A 128 -16.12 7.91 9.67
N SER A 129 -16.40 8.06 8.39
CA SER A 129 -17.26 9.15 7.89
C SER A 129 -18.74 8.99 8.24
N LEU A 130 -19.20 7.80 8.57
CA LEU A 130 -20.59 7.50 8.93
C LEU A 130 -20.84 7.46 10.45
N LEU A 131 -19.82 7.70 11.28
CA LEU A 131 -19.98 7.76 12.74
C LEU A 131 -21.00 8.83 13.13
N ASP A 132 -21.95 8.45 13.99
CA ASP A 132 -22.89 9.39 14.58
C ASP A 132 -22.20 10.19 15.69
N PRO A 133 -22.22 11.54 15.63
CA PRO A 133 -21.58 12.38 16.64
C PRO A 133 -22.15 12.15 18.04
N ILE A 134 -23.44 11.84 18.20
CA ILE A 134 -24.06 11.58 19.50
C ILE A 134 -23.49 10.30 20.12
N VAL A 135 -23.38 9.23 19.32
CA VAL A 135 -22.83 7.95 19.77
C VAL A 135 -21.31 8.05 20.03
N ALA A 136 -20.60 8.83 19.20
CA ALA A 136 -19.16 9.04 19.32
C ALA A 136 -18.77 9.81 20.59
N LEU A 137 -19.61 10.78 21.03
CA LEU A 137 -19.38 11.57 22.24
C LEU A 137 -19.94 10.90 23.51
N GLY A 138 -20.93 10.02 23.38
CA GLY A 138 -21.57 9.31 24.50
C GLY A 138 -20.86 8.04 24.97
N ARG A 139 -19.81 7.59 24.28
CA ARG A 139 -18.93 6.51 24.75
C ARG A 139 -17.88 7.08 25.70
N ALA A 140 -18.30 7.30 26.95
CA ALA A 140 -17.37 7.51 28.06
C ALA A 140 -17.04 6.15 28.70
#